data_74d44d05dfbaf7c5e741e4cc71ec9e65
#
_entry.id   74d44d05dfbaf7c5e741e4cc71ec9e65
#
_cell.length_a   1.000
_cell.length_b   1.000
_cell.length_c   1.000
_cell.angle_alpha   90.00
_cell.angle_beta   90.00
_cell.angle_gamma   90.00
#
_symmetry.space_group_name_H-M   'P 1'
#
loop_
_entity.id
_entity.type
_entity.pdbx_description
1 polymer ?
#
loop_
_entity_poly.entity_id
_entity_poly.type
_entity_poly.pdbx_seq_one_letter_code
_entity_poly.pdbx_strand_id
1 'polypeptide(L)'
;LGKLSELTDLGVEVHFFTGNHDLWCGDYLTKECGVMIHREPLTTEIFGKEFYLAHGDGLGDPDKKFKMLRAMFRSRTLQTLFSALHPRWSMELGLNWAKHSRLKRIDGKEPAYMGENNEYLVLYTKEYLKSHPNINYFIYGHRHIELDLMLSSTARILILGDWINYFSYAVFDGENLFLENFVEGETKL
;
A
#
# COMPACT_ATOMS: atom_id res chain seq x y z
N LEU A 1 -5.17 4.35 -16.97
CA LEU A 1 -5.99 3.16 -17.23
C LEU A 1 -5.52 2.43 -18.49
N GLY A 2 -5.41 3.12 -19.65
CA GLY A 2 -5.01 2.47 -20.91
C GLY A 2 -3.73 1.65 -20.83
N LYS A 3 -2.71 2.10 -20.07
CA LYS A 3 -1.48 1.33 -19.89
C LYS A 3 -1.68 0.08 -19.01
N LEU A 4 -2.61 0.11 -18.06
CA LEU A 4 -2.96 -1.08 -17.27
C LEU A 4 -3.65 -2.13 -18.16
N SER A 5 -4.62 -1.71 -18.98
CA SER A 5 -5.29 -2.61 -19.93
C SER A 5 -4.30 -3.20 -20.95
N GLU A 6 -3.38 -2.38 -21.47
CA GLU A 6 -2.32 -2.87 -22.37
C GLU A 6 -1.46 -3.97 -21.72
N LEU A 7 -1.07 -3.79 -20.47
CA LEU A 7 -0.26 -4.79 -19.75
C LEU A 7 -1.04 -6.09 -19.54
N THR A 8 -2.29 -6.00 -19.09
CA THR A 8 -3.13 -7.19 -18.86
C THR A 8 -3.48 -7.90 -20.17
N ASP A 9 -3.71 -7.17 -21.28
CA ASP A 9 -3.92 -7.74 -22.62
C ASP A 9 -2.67 -8.48 -23.14
N LEU A 10 -1.48 -8.06 -22.72
CA LEU A 10 -0.21 -8.75 -22.99
C LEU A 10 0.03 -9.95 -22.06
N GLY A 11 -0.89 -10.27 -21.15
CA GLY A 11 -0.79 -11.39 -20.22
C GLY A 11 0.03 -11.09 -18.97
N VAL A 12 0.35 -9.82 -18.69
CA VAL A 12 1.00 -9.41 -17.44
C VAL A 12 -0.04 -9.39 -16.31
N GLU A 13 0.23 -10.11 -15.23
CA GLU A 13 -0.60 -10.04 -14.03
C GLU A 13 -0.37 -8.70 -13.31
N VAL A 14 -1.43 -7.91 -13.20
CA VAL A 14 -1.40 -6.60 -12.54
C VAL A 14 -2.19 -6.68 -11.24
N HIS A 15 -1.53 -6.47 -10.11
CA HIS A 15 -2.12 -6.54 -8.77
C HIS A 15 -2.21 -5.14 -8.16
N PHE A 16 -3.39 -4.76 -7.70
CA PHE A 16 -3.65 -3.49 -7.04
C PHE A 16 -4.04 -3.72 -5.57
N PHE A 17 -3.24 -3.22 -4.65
CA PHE A 17 -3.52 -3.27 -3.22
C PHE A 17 -4.22 -1.99 -2.79
N THR A 18 -5.47 -2.11 -2.32
CA THR A 18 -6.22 -0.95 -1.86
C THR A 18 -5.60 -0.37 -0.58
N GLY A 19 -5.32 0.92 -0.62
CA GLY A 19 -4.90 1.67 0.55
C GLY A 19 -6.07 2.31 1.30
N ASN A 20 -5.76 3.04 2.36
CA ASN A 20 -6.75 3.78 3.15
C ASN A 20 -7.44 4.91 2.37
N HIS A 21 -6.91 5.31 1.21
CA HIS A 21 -7.53 6.29 0.31
C HIS A 21 -8.35 5.64 -0.81
N ASP A 22 -8.19 4.33 -1.04
CA ASP A 22 -8.78 3.61 -2.17
C ASP A 22 -9.82 2.58 -1.73
N LEU A 23 -10.32 2.65 -0.50
CA LEU A 23 -11.26 1.67 0.08
C LEU A 23 -12.55 1.51 -0.75
N TRP A 24 -12.88 2.52 -1.55
CA TRP A 24 -14.10 2.56 -2.38
C TRP A 24 -13.83 2.44 -3.87
N CYS A 25 -12.70 1.89 -4.28
CA CYS A 25 -12.35 1.72 -5.69
C CYS A 25 -13.33 0.81 -6.47
N GLY A 26 -14.23 0.11 -5.78
CA GLY A 26 -15.19 -0.80 -6.43
C GLY A 26 -14.50 -1.95 -7.15
N ASP A 27 -15.04 -2.32 -8.30
CA ASP A 27 -14.53 -3.40 -9.18
C ASP A 27 -14.20 -2.91 -10.60
N TYR A 28 -14.19 -1.60 -10.80
CA TYR A 28 -13.95 -0.99 -12.11
C TYR A 28 -12.62 -1.44 -12.72
N LEU A 29 -11.52 -1.38 -11.95
CA LEU A 29 -10.20 -1.77 -12.45
C LEU A 29 -10.15 -3.25 -12.86
N THR A 30 -10.89 -4.12 -12.17
CA THR A 30 -10.99 -5.54 -12.54
C THR A 30 -11.78 -5.71 -13.82
N LYS A 31 -12.94 -5.06 -13.94
CA LYS A 31 -13.84 -5.24 -15.09
C LYS A 31 -13.33 -4.63 -16.38
N GLU A 32 -12.72 -3.43 -16.28
CA GLU A 32 -12.34 -2.65 -17.44
C GLU A 32 -10.85 -2.79 -17.81
N CYS A 33 -10.01 -3.17 -16.85
CA CYS A 33 -8.56 -3.23 -17.06
C CYS A 33 -7.95 -4.59 -16.74
N GLY A 34 -8.72 -5.60 -16.32
CA GLY A 34 -8.19 -6.93 -15.97
C GLY A 34 -7.32 -6.96 -14.70
N VAL A 35 -7.33 -5.91 -13.88
CA VAL A 35 -6.48 -5.78 -12.69
C VAL A 35 -7.05 -6.60 -11.53
N MET A 36 -6.20 -7.32 -10.84
CA MET A 36 -6.56 -8.05 -9.62
C MET A 36 -6.52 -7.13 -8.40
N ILE A 37 -7.66 -6.90 -7.76
CA ILE A 37 -7.79 -6.01 -6.60
C ILE A 37 -7.67 -6.80 -5.29
N HIS A 38 -6.66 -6.46 -4.48
CA HIS A 38 -6.43 -7.01 -3.15
C HIS A 38 -6.86 -6.01 -2.08
N ARG A 39 -7.81 -6.40 -1.22
CA ARG A 39 -8.31 -5.61 -0.08
C ARG A 39 -7.71 -6.05 1.25
N GLU A 40 -7.03 -7.18 1.23
CA GLU A 40 -6.30 -7.78 2.34
C GLU A 40 -4.87 -8.11 1.89
N PRO A 41 -3.95 -8.34 2.81
CA PRO A 41 -2.60 -8.79 2.48
C PRO A 41 -2.60 -10.06 1.62
N LEU A 42 -1.65 -10.17 0.72
CA LEU A 42 -1.41 -11.33 -0.13
C LEU A 42 -0.09 -11.99 0.27
N THR A 43 -0.14 -13.27 0.56
CA THR A 43 1.06 -14.11 0.63
C THR A 43 1.13 -14.94 -0.64
N THR A 44 2.25 -14.88 -1.35
CA THR A 44 2.43 -15.56 -2.63
C THR A 44 3.89 -15.96 -2.83
N GLU A 45 4.10 -17.02 -3.60
CA GLU A 45 5.44 -17.44 -4.02
C GLU A 45 5.77 -16.86 -5.39
N ILE A 46 6.96 -16.26 -5.51
CA ILE A 46 7.48 -15.72 -6.76
C ILE A 46 8.91 -16.24 -6.92
N PHE A 47 9.17 -17.05 -7.95
CA PHE A 47 10.46 -17.70 -8.23
C PHE A 47 11.06 -18.42 -7.01
N GLY A 48 10.23 -19.16 -6.26
CA GLY A 48 10.67 -19.95 -5.10
C GLY A 48 10.95 -19.11 -3.83
N LYS A 49 10.57 -17.85 -3.82
CA LYS A 49 10.62 -16.98 -2.65
C LYS A 49 9.21 -16.60 -2.20
N GLU A 50 8.99 -16.68 -0.88
CA GLU A 50 7.71 -16.30 -0.26
C GLU A 50 7.65 -14.78 -0.02
N PHE A 51 6.62 -14.14 -0.55
CA PHE A 51 6.34 -12.71 -0.42
C PHE A 51 5.09 -12.48 0.41
N TYR A 52 5.14 -11.50 1.28
CA TYR A 52 3.98 -10.90 1.94
C TYR A 52 3.81 -9.46 1.44
N LEU A 53 2.75 -9.24 0.68
CA LEU A 53 2.48 -7.97 0.01
C LEU A 53 1.24 -7.32 0.62
N ALA A 54 1.35 -6.07 1.04
CA ALA A 54 0.22 -5.33 1.60
C ALA A 54 0.40 -3.82 1.44
N HIS A 55 -0.70 -3.06 1.47
CA HIS A 55 -0.59 -1.60 1.55
C HIS A 55 0.06 -1.17 2.88
N GLY A 56 -0.29 -1.80 3.99
CA GLY A 56 0.29 -1.51 5.31
C GLY A 56 -0.64 -0.78 6.27
N ASP A 57 -1.74 -0.19 5.81
CA ASP A 57 -2.69 0.50 6.65
C ASP A 57 -3.37 -0.44 7.66
N GLY A 58 -3.36 -0.05 8.94
CA GLY A 58 -3.96 -0.82 10.04
C GLY A 58 -3.17 -2.04 10.49
N LEU A 59 -2.03 -2.38 9.85
CA LEU A 59 -1.14 -3.43 10.30
C LEU A 59 -0.24 -2.88 11.42
N GLY A 60 -0.38 -3.41 12.63
CA GLY A 60 0.41 -2.97 13.79
C GLY A 60 0.17 -1.53 14.26
N ASP A 61 -0.64 -0.73 13.56
CA ASP A 61 -0.91 0.66 13.90
C ASP A 61 -1.52 0.76 15.31
N PRO A 62 -0.92 1.55 16.22
CA PRO A 62 -1.42 1.74 17.57
C PRO A 62 -2.64 2.67 17.64
N ASP A 63 -2.92 3.47 16.59
CA ASP A 63 -4.00 4.45 16.59
C ASP A 63 -5.40 3.79 16.50
N LYS A 64 -6.07 3.71 17.66
CA LYS A 64 -7.43 3.17 17.75
C LYS A 64 -8.47 4.00 16.98
N LYS A 65 -8.25 5.33 16.88
CA LYS A 65 -9.16 6.23 16.15
C LYS A 65 -9.05 5.96 14.64
N PHE A 66 -7.84 5.77 14.15
CA PHE A 66 -7.60 5.39 12.76
C PHE A 66 -8.26 4.03 12.43
N LYS A 67 -8.08 3.03 13.30
CA LYS A 67 -8.73 1.71 13.13
C LYS A 67 -10.25 1.80 13.09
N MET A 68 -10.84 2.60 13.96
CA MET A 68 -12.30 2.82 13.96
C MET A 68 -12.76 3.51 12.68
N LEU A 69 -12.05 4.54 12.23
CA LEU A 69 -12.35 5.27 11.00
C LEU A 69 -12.24 4.35 9.78
N ARG A 70 -11.19 3.54 9.71
CA ARG A 70 -11.00 2.52 8.66
C ARG A 70 -12.15 1.51 8.62
N ALA A 71 -12.57 1.01 9.77
CA ALA A 71 -13.72 0.10 9.87
C ALA A 71 -15.02 0.76 9.38
N MET A 72 -15.24 2.02 9.70
CA MET A 72 -16.37 2.80 9.23
C MET A 72 -16.36 2.95 7.70
N PHE A 73 -15.21 3.31 7.10
CA PHE A 73 -15.07 3.42 5.64
C PHE A 73 -15.17 2.08 4.91
N ARG A 74 -14.84 0.96 5.57
CA ARG A 74 -15.00 -0.40 5.01
C ARG A 74 -16.45 -0.93 5.10
N SER A 75 -17.32 -0.28 5.88
CA SER A 75 -18.70 -0.69 6.03
C SER A 75 -19.51 -0.50 4.75
N ARG A 76 -19.94 -1.60 4.11
CA ARG A 76 -20.77 -1.55 2.89
C ARG A 76 -22.07 -0.78 3.12
N THR A 77 -22.67 -0.91 4.29
CA THR A 77 -23.89 -0.16 4.65
C THR A 77 -23.64 1.35 4.63
N LEU A 78 -22.54 1.80 5.26
CA LEU A 78 -22.20 3.23 5.26
C LEU A 78 -21.80 3.73 3.87
N GLN A 79 -21.13 2.91 3.07
CA GLN A 79 -20.85 3.20 1.67
C GLN A 79 -22.13 3.40 0.86
N THR A 80 -23.10 2.50 1.02
CA THR A 80 -24.42 2.59 0.34
C THR A 80 -25.17 3.83 0.78
N LEU A 81 -25.22 4.12 2.08
CA LEU A 81 -25.88 5.33 2.60
C LEU A 81 -25.19 6.60 2.07
N PHE A 82 -23.87 6.63 2.02
CA PHE A 82 -23.14 7.78 1.48
C PHE A 82 -23.36 7.94 -0.02
N SER A 83 -23.40 6.84 -0.78
CA SER A 83 -23.65 6.88 -2.23
C SER A 83 -25.07 7.30 -2.58
N ALA A 84 -26.04 7.15 -1.65
CA ALA A 84 -27.39 7.62 -1.80
C ALA A 84 -27.53 9.14 -1.60
N LEU A 85 -26.50 9.81 -1.07
CA LEU A 85 -26.51 11.27 -0.97
C LEU A 85 -26.39 11.90 -2.36
N HIS A 86 -27.02 13.07 -2.51
CA HIS A 86 -26.85 13.85 -3.75
C HIS A 86 -25.35 14.12 -4.03
N PRO A 87 -24.84 13.91 -5.26
CA PRO A 87 -23.41 13.99 -5.58
C PRO A 87 -22.75 15.31 -5.13
N ARG A 88 -23.49 16.42 -5.21
CA ARG A 88 -23.01 17.73 -4.73
C ARG A 88 -22.63 17.70 -3.25
N TRP A 89 -23.44 17.08 -2.41
CA TRP A 89 -23.19 17.04 -0.96
C TRP A 89 -22.11 16.04 -0.60
N SER A 90 -22.11 14.87 -1.24
CA SER A 90 -21.08 13.86 -0.99
C SER A 90 -19.70 14.34 -1.43
N MET A 91 -19.59 15.05 -2.57
CA MET A 91 -18.33 15.65 -3.03
C MET A 91 -17.87 16.76 -2.09
N GLU A 92 -18.76 17.67 -1.67
CA GLU A 92 -18.43 18.75 -0.74
C GLU A 92 -17.94 18.22 0.61
N LEU A 93 -18.61 17.21 1.16
CA LEU A 93 -18.17 16.51 2.37
C LEU A 93 -16.80 15.85 2.20
N GLY A 94 -16.59 15.12 1.10
CA GLY A 94 -15.33 14.45 0.81
C GLY A 94 -14.17 15.43 0.60
N LEU A 95 -14.38 16.51 -0.16
CA LEU A 95 -13.36 17.52 -0.41
C LEU A 95 -13.01 18.30 0.87
N ASN A 96 -14.00 18.68 1.67
CA ASN A 96 -13.77 19.35 2.95
C ASN A 96 -13.02 18.46 3.95
N TRP A 97 -13.38 17.16 4.01
CA TRP A 97 -12.66 16.20 4.81
C TRP A 97 -11.20 16.04 4.37
N ALA A 98 -10.98 15.86 3.07
CA ALA A 98 -9.64 15.72 2.50
C ALA A 98 -8.79 16.98 2.75
N LYS A 99 -9.36 18.17 2.56
CA LYS A 99 -8.70 19.44 2.84
C LYS A 99 -8.32 19.56 4.32
N HIS A 100 -9.23 19.24 5.23
CA HIS A 100 -8.97 19.31 6.66
C HIS A 100 -7.89 18.29 7.12
N SER A 101 -7.92 17.09 6.55
CA SER A 101 -6.91 16.07 6.80
C SER A 101 -5.53 16.49 6.30
N ARG A 102 -5.45 17.12 5.12
CA ARG A 102 -4.19 17.66 4.57
C ARG A 102 -3.66 18.81 5.41
N LEU A 103 -4.51 19.75 5.83
CA LEU A 103 -4.10 20.87 6.68
C LEU A 103 -3.50 20.41 8.01
N LYS A 104 -4.01 19.34 8.60
CA LYS A 104 -3.42 18.75 9.81
C LYS A 104 -2.05 18.10 9.56
N ARG A 105 -1.75 17.67 8.33
CA ARG A 105 -0.43 17.14 7.94
C ARG A 105 0.57 18.25 7.60
N ILE A 106 0.11 19.47 7.29
CA ILE A 106 0.95 20.62 6.93
C ILE A 106 1.71 21.18 8.14
N ASP A 107 1.55 20.64 9.35
CA ASP A 107 2.42 20.96 10.51
C ASP A 107 3.90 20.52 10.31
N GLY A 108 4.31 20.35 9.06
CA GLY A 108 5.72 20.44 8.62
C GLY A 108 6.63 19.25 8.98
N LYS A 109 6.10 18.13 9.41
CA LYS A 109 6.90 16.91 9.59
C LYS A 109 6.65 15.96 8.43
N GLU A 110 7.60 15.88 7.52
CA GLU A 110 7.65 14.77 6.58
C GLU A 110 7.62 13.43 7.34
N PRO A 111 6.98 12.39 6.78
CA PRO A 111 7.05 11.07 7.37
C PRO A 111 8.52 10.67 7.52
N ALA A 112 8.95 10.45 8.73
CA ALA A 112 10.32 10.03 9.01
C ALA A 112 10.32 8.61 9.57
N TYR A 113 11.37 7.88 9.27
CA TYR A 113 11.62 6.59 9.88
C TYR A 113 11.86 6.77 11.39
N MET A 114 11.04 6.11 12.19
CA MET A 114 11.06 6.24 13.65
C MET A 114 12.09 5.32 14.33
N GLY A 115 12.84 4.57 13.56
CA GLY A 115 13.76 3.53 14.04
C GLY A 115 13.09 2.17 14.19
N GLU A 116 13.88 1.13 14.10
CA GLU A 116 13.45 -0.27 14.06
C GLU A 116 12.53 -0.68 15.23
N ASN A 117 12.75 -0.09 16.40
CA ASN A 117 11.99 -0.41 17.62
C ASN A 117 10.69 0.40 17.77
N ASN A 118 10.45 1.38 16.91
CA ASN A 118 9.30 2.27 17.00
C ASN A 118 8.47 2.29 15.70
N GLU A 119 9.01 1.78 14.58
CA GLU A 119 8.28 1.67 13.33
C GLU A 119 7.29 0.50 13.41
N TYR A 120 6.01 0.82 13.48
CA TYR A 120 4.95 -0.17 13.75
C TYR A 120 4.85 -1.26 12.69
N LEU A 121 5.17 -0.97 11.41
CA LEU A 121 5.19 -1.99 10.37
C LEU A 121 6.35 -2.96 10.57
N VAL A 122 7.52 -2.48 11.04
CA VAL A 122 8.65 -3.34 11.38
C VAL A 122 8.29 -4.23 12.57
N LEU A 123 7.69 -3.66 13.61
CA LEU A 123 7.25 -4.42 14.79
C LEU A 123 6.20 -5.47 14.44
N TYR A 124 5.21 -5.10 13.63
CA TYR A 124 4.20 -6.04 13.12
C TYR A 124 4.83 -7.18 12.34
N THR A 125 5.76 -6.86 11.42
CA THR A 125 6.43 -7.84 10.58
C THR A 125 7.26 -8.81 11.40
N LYS A 126 8.01 -8.32 12.40
CA LYS A 126 8.77 -9.17 13.32
C LYS A 126 7.87 -10.14 14.08
N GLU A 127 6.71 -9.69 14.54
CA GLU A 127 5.76 -10.55 15.24
C GLU A 127 5.14 -11.57 14.29
N TYR A 128 4.75 -11.14 13.08
CA TYR A 128 4.17 -12.00 12.06
C TYR A 128 5.16 -13.09 11.62
N LEU A 129 6.43 -12.75 11.46
CA LEU A 129 7.51 -13.66 11.06
C LEU A 129 7.72 -14.82 12.05
N LYS A 130 7.42 -14.64 13.34
CA LYS A 130 7.52 -15.72 14.34
C LYS A 130 6.60 -16.89 14.03
N SER A 131 5.43 -16.64 13.47
CA SER A 131 4.45 -17.66 13.06
C SER A 131 4.57 -18.06 11.60
N HIS A 132 5.26 -17.28 10.78
CA HIS A 132 5.43 -17.50 9.34
C HIS A 132 6.91 -17.37 8.93
N PRO A 133 7.79 -18.27 9.44
CA PRO A 133 9.25 -18.15 9.28
C PRO A 133 9.75 -18.33 7.84
N ASN A 134 8.90 -18.82 6.95
CA ASN A 134 9.25 -19.09 5.54
C ASN A 134 9.20 -17.84 4.66
N ILE A 135 8.59 -16.75 5.11
CA ILE A 135 8.46 -15.52 4.30
C ILE A 135 9.82 -14.84 4.17
N ASN A 136 10.22 -14.63 2.92
CA ASN A 136 11.48 -13.99 2.58
C ASN A 136 11.35 -12.47 2.49
N TYR A 137 10.26 -11.99 1.90
CA TYR A 137 10.10 -10.56 1.61
C TYR A 137 8.75 -10.03 2.07
N PHE A 138 8.80 -8.93 2.81
CA PHE A 138 7.63 -8.17 3.22
C PHE A 138 7.67 -6.81 2.51
N ILE A 139 6.65 -6.47 1.73
CA ILE A 139 6.61 -5.23 0.97
C ILE A 139 5.37 -4.43 1.35
N TYR A 140 5.59 -3.17 1.75
CA TYR A 140 4.56 -2.24 2.20
C TYR A 140 4.67 -0.88 1.52
N GLY A 141 3.53 -0.19 1.44
CA GLY A 141 3.44 1.24 1.18
C GLY A 141 3.09 2.03 2.44
N HIS A 142 2.06 2.88 2.36
CA HIS A 142 1.36 3.59 3.43
C HIS A 142 2.17 4.62 4.22
N ARG A 143 3.40 4.31 4.58
CA ARG A 143 4.23 5.16 5.45
C ARG A 143 4.88 6.33 4.72
N HIS A 144 4.91 6.30 3.39
CA HIS A 144 5.61 7.31 2.57
C HIS A 144 7.06 7.53 3.00
N ILE A 145 7.75 6.45 3.40
CA ILE A 145 9.18 6.41 3.69
C ILE A 145 9.82 5.29 2.89
N GLU A 146 11.07 5.46 2.54
CA GLU A 146 11.87 4.38 1.99
C GLU A 146 12.56 3.63 3.13
N LEU A 147 12.35 2.35 3.21
CA LEU A 147 13.03 1.47 4.14
C LEU A 147 13.35 0.16 3.48
N ASP A 148 14.56 -0.28 3.69
CA ASP A 148 15.07 -1.58 3.30
C ASP A 148 15.88 -2.13 4.47
N LEU A 149 15.33 -3.15 5.15
CA LEU A 149 15.89 -3.67 6.39
C LEU A 149 15.84 -5.19 6.43
N MET A 150 16.98 -5.81 6.74
CA MET A 150 17.03 -7.23 7.08
C MET A 150 16.47 -7.47 8.46
N LEU A 151 15.49 -8.37 8.57
CA LEU A 151 14.88 -8.79 9.84
C LEU A 151 15.53 -10.05 10.40
N SER A 152 16.06 -10.89 9.52
CA SER A 152 16.82 -12.11 9.84
C SER A 152 17.80 -12.42 8.70
N SER A 153 18.49 -13.55 8.76
CA SER A 153 19.34 -14.01 7.66
C SER A 153 18.59 -14.30 6.36
N THR A 154 17.27 -14.50 6.43
CA THR A 154 16.44 -14.93 5.29
C THR A 154 15.23 -14.02 5.03
N ALA A 155 14.89 -13.14 5.96
CA ALA A 155 13.70 -12.28 5.86
C ALA A 155 14.08 -10.80 5.81
N ARG A 156 13.44 -10.06 4.90
CA ARG A 156 13.68 -8.64 4.62
C ARG A 156 12.36 -7.89 4.50
N ILE A 157 12.31 -6.69 5.03
CA ILE A 157 11.18 -5.77 4.90
C ILE A 157 11.57 -4.60 4.01
N LEU A 158 10.71 -4.29 3.04
CA LEU A 158 10.76 -3.07 2.25
C LEU A 158 9.51 -2.23 2.52
N ILE A 159 9.70 -0.94 2.78
CA ILE A 159 8.62 0.04 2.70
C ILE A 159 8.92 0.93 1.52
N LEU A 160 8.03 0.86 0.53
CA LEU A 160 8.12 1.69 -0.66
C LEU A 160 7.77 3.12 -0.29
N GLY A 161 8.54 4.08 -0.72
CA GLY A 161 8.26 5.49 -0.51
C GLY A 161 6.92 5.93 -1.09
N ASP A 162 6.95 6.90 -1.96
CA ASP A 162 5.77 7.34 -2.70
C ASP A 162 6.15 7.79 -4.12
N TRP A 163 5.14 8.02 -4.95
CA TRP A 163 5.31 8.59 -6.30
C TRP A 163 5.04 10.10 -6.34
N ILE A 164 5.30 10.81 -5.21
CA ILE A 164 5.18 12.26 -5.06
C ILE A 164 6.56 12.87 -4.84
N ASN A 165 7.35 12.28 -3.93
CA ASN A 165 8.66 12.78 -3.53
C ASN A 165 9.80 11.83 -3.91
N TYR A 166 9.59 10.52 -3.69
CA TYR A 166 10.66 9.51 -3.84
C TYR A 166 10.66 8.85 -5.21
N PHE A 167 9.48 8.68 -5.84
CA PHE A 167 9.34 7.94 -7.10
C PHE A 167 9.95 6.54 -7.02
N SER A 168 9.83 5.91 -5.86
CA SER A 168 10.49 4.65 -5.55
C SER A 168 9.61 3.44 -5.87
N TYR A 169 10.27 2.36 -6.24
CA TYR A 169 9.64 1.08 -6.57
C TYR A 169 10.60 -0.06 -6.20
N ALA A 170 10.07 -1.27 -6.11
CA ALA A 170 10.88 -2.46 -5.90
C ALA A 170 10.89 -3.34 -7.14
N VAL A 171 12.05 -3.93 -7.45
CA VAL A 171 12.23 -4.90 -8.53
C VAL A 171 12.76 -6.20 -7.97
N PHE A 172 12.15 -7.31 -8.34
CA PHE A 172 12.64 -8.65 -8.06
C PHE A 172 13.05 -9.31 -9.38
N ASP A 173 14.32 -9.65 -9.52
CA ASP A 173 14.87 -10.24 -10.74
C ASP A 173 14.78 -11.77 -10.82
N GLY A 174 14.18 -12.39 -9.79
CA GLY A 174 14.12 -13.84 -9.60
C GLY A 174 15.07 -14.37 -8.52
N GLU A 175 16.09 -13.60 -8.14
CA GLU A 175 17.05 -13.93 -7.09
C GLU A 175 17.09 -12.85 -6.00
N ASN A 176 17.18 -11.59 -6.40
CA ASN A 176 17.40 -10.44 -5.54
C ASN A 176 16.27 -9.43 -5.64
N LEU A 177 15.96 -8.79 -4.52
CA LEU A 177 14.98 -7.71 -4.43
C LEU A 177 15.73 -6.38 -4.25
N PHE A 178 15.43 -5.41 -5.11
CA PHE A 178 16.03 -4.07 -5.12
C PHE A 178 14.98 -3.01 -4.85
N LEU A 179 15.31 -2.04 -4.02
CA LEU A 179 14.55 -0.80 -3.87
C LEU A 179 15.24 0.26 -4.74
N GLU A 180 14.52 0.80 -5.70
CA GLU A 180 15.06 1.73 -6.70
C GLU A 180 14.20 3.00 -6.80
N ASN A 181 14.81 4.08 -7.28
CA ASN A 181 14.12 5.34 -7.57
C ASN A 181 14.08 5.56 -9.09
N PHE A 182 12.92 5.98 -9.57
CA PHE A 182 12.76 6.36 -10.97
C PHE A 182 13.43 7.73 -11.20
N VAL A 183 14.37 7.77 -12.13
CA VAL A 183 15.00 9.00 -12.61
C VAL A 183 14.63 9.18 -14.07
N GLU A 184 14.04 10.32 -14.41
CA GLU A 184 13.63 10.61 -15.78
C GLU A 184 14.86 10.65 -16.70
N GLY A 185 14.84 9.86 -17.77
CA GLY A 185 15.95 9.73 -18.74
C GLY A 185 16.92 8.58 -18.45
N GLU A 186 16.83 7.87 -17.36
CA GLU A 186 17.57 6.62 -17.13
C GLU A 186 16.70 5.43 -17.56
N THR A 187 17.05 4.81 -18.68
CA THR A 187 16.52 3.49 -19.05
C THR A 187 17.46 2.45 -18.46
N LYS A 188 17.16 1.95 -17.28
CA LYS A 188 17.82 0.74 -16.78
C LYS A 188 17.17 -0.44 -17.50
N LEU A 189 17.88 -1.02 -18.45
CA LEU A 189 17.57 -2.28 -19.11
C LEU A 189 18.15 -3.44 -18.32
#